data_088a948e38084cc389087a522667a7eb
#
_entry.id   088a948e38084cc389087a522667a7eb
#
_cell.length_a   1.000
_cell.length_b   1.000
_cell.length_c   1.000
_cell.angle_alpha   90.00
_cell.angle_beta   90.00
_cell.angle_gamma   90.00
#
_symmetry.space_group_name_H-M   'P 1'
#
loop_
_entity.id
_entity.type
_entity.pdbx_description
1 polymer ?
#
loop_
_entity_poly.entity_id
_entity_poly.type
_entity_poly.pdbx_seq_one_letter_code
_entity_poly.pdbx_strand_id
1 'polypeptide(L)'
;HSDLRRQRQMCIRDRQETYDRMLLALGGQPLDVVLSDMAPNMSGMPEVDQPRAMYLVELATELAINSLSPGGAFITKVFQGAGFENWFRQIRMHFGRVVSRKPKASRPRSREIYVVASGLKAG
;
A
#
# COMPACT_ATOMS: atom_id res chain seq x y z
N HIS A 1 -18.81 13.71 -14.89
CA HIS A 1 -17.97 14.41 -13.91
C HIS A 1 -18.48 14.22 -12.48
N SER A 2 -19.79 14.22 -12.28
CA SER A 2 -20.38 13.99 -10.95
C SER A 2 -20.12 12.58 -10.44
N ASP A 3 -20.05 11.59 -11.33
CA ASP A 3 -19.81 10.19 -10.96
C ASP A 3 -18.38 9.96 -10.47
N LEU A 4 -17.39 10.60 -11.13
CA LEU A 4 -16.00 10.53 -10.70
C LEU A 4 -15.80 11.17 -9.34
N ARG A 5 -16.46 12.30 -9.11
CA ARG A 5 -16.41 13.00 -7.83
C ARG A 5 -17.04 12.14 -6.73
N ARG A 6 -18.17 11.52 -7.02
CA ARG A 6 -18.88 10.65 -6.08
C ARG A 6 -18.03 9.43 -5.73
N GLN A 7 -17.41 8.78 -6.72
CA GLN A 7 -16.53 7.65 -6.50
C GLN A 7 -15.34 8.04 -5.61
N ARG A 8 -14.77 9.20 -5.86
CA ARG A 8 -13.63 9.69 -5.07
C ARG A 8 -14.04 9.92 -3.62
N GLN A 9 -15.21 10.50 -3.38
CA GLN A 9 -15.70 10.72 -2.01
C GLN A 9 -16.02 9.42 -1.30
N MET A 10 -16.60 8.45 -2.00
CA MET A 10 -16.87 7.14 -1.44
C MET A 10 -15.58 6.40 -1.10
N CYS A 11 -14.56 6.46 -1.97
CA CYS A 11 -13.27 5.84 -1.72
C CYS A 11 -12.58 6.44 -0.51
N ILE A 12 -12.64 7.77 -0.34
CA ILE A 12 -12.06 8.45 0.81
C ILE A 12 -12.75 8.02 2.10
N ARG A 13 -14.08 7.94 2.07
CA ARG A 13 -14.87 7.52 3.23
C ARG A 13 -14.57 6.08 3.61
N ASP A 14 -14.55 5.17 2.61
CA ASP A 14 -14.25 3.76 2.85
C ASP A 14 -12.84 3.58 3.39
N ARG A 15 -11.90 4.37 2.88
CA ARG A 15 -10.51 4.37 3.35
C ARG A 15 -10.44 4.73 4.83
N GLN A 16 -11.13 5.78 5.24
CA GLN A 16 -11.11 6.23 6.62
C GLN A 16 -11.74 5.20 7.55
N GLU A 17 -12.86 4.63 7.17
CA GLU A 17 -13.54 3.61 7.96
C GLU A 17 -12.67 2.37 8.12
N THR A 18 -12.05 1.90 7.03
CA THR A 18 -11.18 0.73 7.05
C THR A 18 -9.97 0.98 7.94
N TYR A 19 -9.37 2.15 7.80
CA TYR A 19 -8.22 2.56 8.61
C TYR A 19 -8.58 2.57 10.10
N ASP A 20 -9.71 3.17 10.45
CA ASP A 20 -10.16 3.27 11.83
C ASP A 20 -10.43 1.88 12.44
N ARG A 21 -11.03 0.98 11.67
CA ARG A 21 -11.28 -0.40 12.11
C ARG A 21 -9.98 -1.14 12.37
N MET A 22 -9.00 -0.97 11.50
CA MET A 22 -7.69 -1.60 11.65
C MET A 22 -6.98 -1.09 12.90
N LEU A 23 -7.02 0.21 13.17
CA LEU A 23 -6.42 0.79 14.37
C LEU A 23 -7.08 0.25 15.64
N LEU A 24 -8.41 0.13 15.64
CA LEU A 24 -9.13 -0.42 16.78
C LEU A 24 -8.76 -1.89 17.01
N ALA A 25 -8.65 -2.67 15.93
CA ALA A 25 -8.29 -4.08 16.03
C ALA A 25 -6.88 -4.27 16.59
N LEU A 26 -5.97 -3.35 16.30
CA LEU A 26 -4.60 -3.40 16.80
C LEU A 26 -4.49 -3.01 18.28
N GLY A 27 -5.52 -2.36 18.83
CA GLY A 27 -5.53 -1.97 20.24
C GLY A 27 -4.44 -0.98 20.61
N GLY A 28 -3.91 -0.25 19.64
CA GLY A 28 -2.86 0.73 19.85
C GLY A 28 -1.48 0.14 20.11
N GLN A 29 -1.32 -1.19 20.01
CA GLN A 29 -0.03 -1.82 20.20
C GLN A 29 0.86 -1.65 18.99
N PRO A 30 2.15 -1.31 19.17
CA PRO A 30 3.07 -1.20 18.05
C PRO A 30 3.37 -2.57 17.44
N LEU A 31 3.57 -2.58 16.12
CA LEU A 31 3.86 -3.80 15.37
C LEU A 31 5.31 -3.79 14.88
N ASP A 32 5.87 -4.97 14.75
CA ASP A 32 7.23 -5.13 14.20
C ASP A 32 7.19 -5.30 12.68
N VAL A 33 6.13 -5.89 12.15
CA VAL A 33 5.99 -6.16 10.73
C VAL A 33 4.54 -5.96 10.31
N VAL A 34 4.36 -5.31 9.15
CA VAL A 34 3.06 -5.22 8.48
C VAL A 34 3.19 -5.84 7.10
N LEU A 35 2.30 -6.78 6.81
CA LEU A 35 2.23 -7.45 5.52
C LEU A 35 0.94 -7.05 4.81
N SER A 36 1.04 -6.69 3.54
CA SER A 36 -0.12 -6.35 2.73
C SER A 36 -0.05 -7.04 1.38
N ASP A 37 -1.08 -7.81 1.07
CA ASP A 37 -1.20 -8.52 -0.20
C ASP A 37 -2.57 -8.23 -0.81
N MET A 38 -3.00 -6.97 -0.71
CA MET A 38 -4.30 -6.55 -1.21
C MET A 38 -4.25 -6.26 -2.69
N ALA A 39 -5.29 -6.71 -3.39
CA ALA A 39 -5.48 -6.39 -4.79
C ALA A 39 -6.96 -6.09 -5.02
N PRO A 40 -7.30 -5.11 -5.88
CA PRO A 40 -8.69 -4.88 -6.20
C PRO A 40 -9.23 -6.00 -7.10
N ASN A 41 -10.55 -6.09 -7.21
CA ASN A 41 -11.15 -6.95 -8.23
C ASN A 41 -10.73 -6.40 -9.60
N MET A 42 -9.99 -7.23 -10.35
CA MET A 42 -9.46 -6.80 -11.64
C MET A 42 -10.55 -6.76 -12.71
N SER A 43 -10.66 -5.62 -13.38
CA SER A 43 -11.61 -5.42 -14.47
C SER A 43 -11.02 -5.82 -15.81
N GLY A 44 -9.70 -5.99 -15.87
CA GLY A 44 -8.96 -6.19 -17.10
C GLY A 44 -8.60 -4.89 -17.81
N MET A 45 -8.96 -3.75 -17.23
CA MET A 45 -8.68 -2.42 -17.78
C MET A 45 -7.61 -1.75 -16.93
N PRO A 46 -6.35 -1.65 -17.41
CA PRO A 46 -5.26 -1.11 -16.61
C PRO A 46 -5.52 0.31 -16.08
N GLU A 47 -6.19 1.14 -16.85
CA GLU A 47 -6.51 2.50 -16.44
C GLU A 47 -7.49 2.58 -15.28
N VAL A 48 -8.22 1.49 -15.01
CA VAL A 48 -9.12 1.37 -13.85
C VAL A 48 -8.43 0.64 -12.72
N ASP A 49 -7.74 -0.45 -13.03
CA ASP A 49 -7.16 -1.34 -12.04
C ASP A 49 -5.94 -0.73 -11.35
N GLN A 50 -5.11 0.00 -12.10
CA GLN A 50 -3.89 0.58 -11.53
C GLN A 50 -4.17 1.62 -10.44
N PRO A 51 -5.08 2.59 -10.65
CA PRO A 51 -5.41 3.54 -9.57
C PRO A 51 -6.00 2.86 -8.35
N ARG A 52 -6.82 1.84 -8.53
CA ARG A 52 -7.41 1.09 -7.40
C ARG A 52 -6.34 0.33 -6.62
N ALA A 53 -5.40 -0.30 -7.33
CA ALA A 53 -4.30 -1.00 -6.70
C ALA A 53 -3.42 -0.05 -5.91
N MET A 54 -3.09 1.11 -6.48
CA MET A 54 -2.27 2.12 -5.79
C MET A 54 -3.00 2.70 -4.57
N TYR A 55 -4.31 2.86 -4.65
CA TYR A 55 -5.10 3.29 -3.51
C TYR A 55 -4.96 2.34 -2.32
N LEU A 56 -5.04 1.03 -2.58
CA LEU A 56 -4.88 0.03 -1.53
C LEU A 56 -3.48 0.03 -0.95
N VAL A 57 -2.47 0.22 -1.79
CA VAL A 57 -1.07 0.31 -1.35
C VAL A 57 -0.87 1.54 -0.47
N GLU A 58 -1.45 2.67 -0.85
CA GLU A 58 -1.36 3.90 -0.06
C GLU A 58 -2.02 3.73 1.31
N LEU A 59 -3.17 3.07 1.35
CA LEU A 59 -3.86 2.78 2.60
C LEU A 59 -3.01 1.90 3.51
N ALA A 60 -2.44 0.85 2.97
CA ALA A 60 -1.56 -0.05 3.71
C ALA A 60 -0.31 0.66 4.21
N THR A 61 0.26 1.55 3.38
CA THR A 61 1.44 2.34 3.75
C THR A 61 1.15 3.25 4.92
N GLU A 62 0.02 3.93 4.88
CA GLU A 62 -0.40 4.83 5.96
C GLU A 62 -0.59 4.06 7.28
N LEU A 63 -1.23 2.90 7.19
CA LEU A 63 -1.41 2.03 8.35
C LEU A 63 -0.05 1.57 8.91
N ALA A 64 0.86 1.18 8.02
CA ALA A 64 2.18 0.70 8.42
C ALA A 64 2.98 1.78 9.13
N ILE A 65 3.03 2.99 8.56
CA ILE A 65 3.78 4.09 9.15
C ILE A 65 3.26 4.45 10.54
N ASN A 66 1.95 4.39 10.74
CA ASN A 66 1.34 4.76 12.01
C ASN A 66 1.31 3.63 13.04
N SER A 67 1.51 2.38 12.61
CA SER A 67 1.39 1.21 13.49
C SER A 67 2.71 0.53 13.81
N LEU A 68 3.73 0.71 12.96
CA LEU A 68 5.02 0.06 13.16
C LEU A 68 5.85 0.75 14.23
N SER A 69 6.57 -0.05 15.01
CA SER A 69 7.61 0.45 15.90
C SER A 69 8.77 1.00 15.05
N PRO A 70 9.54 1.96 15.60
CA PRO A 70 10.78 2.37 14.93
C PRO A 70 11.66 1.15 14.64
N GLY A 71 12.18 1.09 13.42
CA GLY A 71 12.94 -0.08 12.97
C GLY A 71 12.11 -1.18 12.36
N GLY A 72 10.78 -1.07 12.41
CA GLY A 72 9.87 -2.09 11.86
C GLY A 72 9.91 -2.20 10.35
N ALA A 73 9.27 -3.26 9.83
CA ALA A 73 9.28 -3.59 8.41
C ALA A 73 7.87 -3.64 7.83
N PHE A 74 7.77 -3.19 6.58
CA PHE A 74 6.52 -3.21 5.81
C PHE A 74 6.77 -3.93 4.50
N ILE A 75 5.98 -4.96 4.22
CA ILE A 75 6.08 -5.75 2.99
C ILE A 75 4.73 -5.65 2.30
N THR A 76 4.73 -5.19 1.06
CA THR A 76 3.48 -5.02 0.32
C THR A 76 3.63 -5.45 -1.13
N LYS A 77 2.56 -6.04 -1.65
CA LYS A 77 2.46 -6.32 -3.07
C LYS A 77 2.04 -5.05 -3.79
N VAL A 78 2.73 -4.72 -4.89
CA VAL A 78 2.48 -3.52 -5.68
C VAL A 78 2.49 -3.88 -7.14
N PHE A 79 1.66 -3.19 -7.93
CA PHE A 79 1.67 -3.32 -9.38
C PHE A 79 2.44 -2.15 -9.97
N GLN A 80 3.49 -2.45 -10.74
CA GLN A 80 4.26 -1.42 -11.45
C GLN A 80 3.38 -0.73 -12.49
N GLY A 81 3.50 0.58 -12.57
CA GLY A 81 2.69 1.38 -13.50
C GLY A 81 2.47 2.77 -12.94
N ALA A 82 1.41 3.42 -13.39
CA ALA A 82 1.11 4.79 -12.97
C ALA A 82 0.99 4.89 -11.45
N GLY A 83 1.69 5.86 -10.87
CA GLY A 83 1.68 6.10 -9.42
C GLY A 83 2.74 5.34 -8.64
N PHE A 84 3.34 4.30 -9.23
CA PHE A 84 4.34 3.48 -8.53
C PHE A 84 5.59 4.29 -8.18
N GLU A 85 6.15 5.01 -9.12
CA GLU A 85 7.39 5.77 -8.91
C GLU A 85 7.25 6.80 -7.80
N ASN A 86 6.13 7.51 -7.79
CA ASN A 86 5.84 8.53 -6.79
C ASN A 86 5.72 7.90 -5.39
N TRP A 87 4.97 6.81 -5.30
CA TRP A 87 4.80 6.07 -4.06
C TRP A 87 6.14 5.49 -3.57
N PHE A 88 6.94 4.93 -4.47
CA PHE A 88 8.24 4.33 -4.14
C PHE A 88 9.19 5.38 -3.55
N ARG A 89 9.18 6.58 -4.11
CA ARG A 89 9.97 7.70 -3.58
C ARG A 89 9.53 8.08 -2.17
N GLN A 90 8.23 8.15 -1.95
CA GLN A 90 7.69 8.48 -0.63
C GLN A 90 8.06 7.45 0.42
N ILE A 91 7.95 6.16 0.09
CA ILE A 91 8.24 5.11 1.05
C ILE A 91 9.73 5.10 1.42
N ARG A 92 10.60 5.46 0.50
CA ARG A 92 12.04 5.57 0.77
C ARG A 92 12.37 6.69 1.74
N MET A 93 11.51 7.66 1.89
CA MET A 93 11.67 8.73 2.87
C MET A 93 11.35 8.28 4.30
N HIS A 94 10.52 7.26 4.44
CA HIS A 94 10.07 6.78 5.75
C HIS A 94 10.83 5.57 6.27
N PHE A 95 11.51 4.85 5.38
CA PHE A 95 12.23 3.62 5.74
C PHE A 95 13.70 3.73 5.37
N GLY A 96 14.55 3.12 6.18
CA GLY A 96 15.99 3.14 5.95
C GLY A 96 16.44 2.29 4.78
N ARG A 97 15.71 1.22 4.47
CA ARG A 97 16.01 0.33 3.35
C ARG A 97 14.73 -0.07 2.65
N VAL A 98 14.70 0.10 1.33
CA VAL A 98 13.56 -0.30 0.50
C VAL A 98 14.08 -1.09 -0.70
N VAL A 99 13.57 -2.31 -0.86
CA VAL A 99 13.99 -3.23 -1.91
C VAL A 99 12.75 -3.77 -2.62
N SER A 100 12.82 -3.86 -3.94
CA SER A 100 11.76 -4.50 -4.71
C SER A 100 12.18 -5.91 -5.11
N ARG A 101 11.22 -6.84 -5.08
CA ARG A 101 11.45 -8.24 -5.41
C ARG A 101 10.33 -8.76 -6.30
N LYS A 102 10.68 -9.41 -7.40
CA LYS A 102 9.70 -10.05 -8.24
C LYS A 102 9.48 -11.49 -7.76
N PRO A 103 8.21 -11.92 -7.56
CA PRO A 103 7.94 -13.28 -7.12
C PRO A 103 8.45 -14.31 -8.12
N LYS A 104 9.04 -15.40 -7.62
CA LYS A 104 9.56 -16.46 -8.49
C LYS A 104 8.48 -17.15 -9.31
N ALA A 105 7.27 -17.23 -8.76
CA ALA A 105 6.11 -17.85 -9.43
C ALA A 105 5.39 -16.89 -10.36
N SER A 106 5.82 -15.63 -10.43
CA SER A 106 5.19 -14.62 -11.26
C SER A 106 5.52 -14.84 -12.74
N ARG A 107 4.52 -14.64 -13.60
CA ARG A 107 4.73 -14.69 -15.04
C ARG A 107 5.61 -13.52 -15.46
N PRO A 108 6.47 -13.67 -16.49
CA PRO A 108 7.35 -12.57 -16.94
C PRO A 108 6.62 -11.28 -17.29
N ARG A 109 5.35 -11.38 -17.74
CA ARG A 109 4.53 -10.23 -18.12
C ARG A 109 3.77 -9.60 -16.95
N SER A 110 3.81 -10.22 -15.77
CA SER A 110 3.13 -9.68 -14.61
C SER A 110 3.83 -8.42 -14.14
N ARG A 111 3.04 -7.38 -13.83
CA ARG A 111 3.55 -6.14 -13.23
C ARG A 111 3.63 -6.22 -11.71
N GLU A 112 3.28 -7.35 -11.16
CA GLU A 112 3.25 -7.59 -9.74
C GLU A 112 4.66 -7.72 -9.18
N ILE A 113 4.97 -6.96 -8.15
CA ILE A 113 6.22 -7.07 -7.40
C ILE A 113 5.90 -6.95 -5.91
N TYR A 114 6.85 -7.40 -5.09
CA TYR A 114 6.81 -7.14 -3.65
C TYR A 114 7.84 -6.08 -3.32
N VAL A 115 7.46 -5.13 -2.49
CA VAL A 115 8.36 -4.13 -1.95
C VAL A 115 8.56 -4.42 -0.47
N VAL A 116 9.82 -4.55 -0.09
CA VAL A 116 10.21 -4.79 1.30
C VAL A 116 10.87 -3.52 1.82
N ALA A 117 10.18 -2.85 2.74
CA ALA A 117 10.68 -1.65 3.38
C ALA A 117 11.01 -1.99 4.83
N SER A 118 12.23 -1.72 5.26
CA SER A 118 12.66 -2.02 6.61
C SER A 118 13.35 -0.83 7.24
N GLY A 119 13.39 -0.82 8.57
CA GLY A 119 14.01 0.26 9.29
C GLY A 119 13.17 1.53 9.29
N LEU A 120 11.92 1.45 9.75
CA LEU A 120 11.06 2.63 9.86
C LEU A 120 11.78 3.70 10.68
N LYS A 121 11.90 4.89 10.10
CA LYS A 121 12.57 6.00 10.75
C LYS A 121 11.72 6.56 11.88
N ALA A 122 12.37 6.88 13.00
CA ALA A 122 11.70 7.48 14.13
C ALA A 122 11.37 8.95 13.82
N GLY A 123 10.17 9.33 14.17
CA GLY A 123 9.70 10.70 14.00
C GLY A 123 9.14 11.02 12.66
#